data_93e216b4b62490f2c254990a8a16f6fb
#
_entry.id   93e216b4b62490f2c254990a8a16f6fb
#
_cell.length_a   1.000
_cell.length_b   1.000
_cell.length_c   1.000
_cell.angle_alpha   90.00
_cell.angle_beta   90.00
_cell.angle_gamma   90.00
#
_symmetry.space_group_name_H-M   'P 1'
#
loop_
_entity.id
_entity.type
_entity.pdbx_description
1 polymer ?
#
loop_
_entity_poly.entity_id
_entity_poly.type
_entity_poly.pdbx_seq_one_letter_code
_entity_poly.pdbx_strand_id
1 'polypeptide(L)'
;MTRIAVLEFLIHLLIFFLGAGIGSFLNVVIYRLPLGISVNNPKRSFCPQCKKQIPWFQNLPLISWLSLRGKCAACKSPIPFRYFFVELLTGCIFYAIFIKFRGSWDYRLDWGDMVILYWIFAALLIAGTFIDIDHYILPHEITFGGLAVGLIGSWIEPQLMGEFIRSRGLVASLAGACIGATLIWVIIQLGKMAFGRIKRKFQSPEAWTISQPKEDEPPLFEIAKESFTWHDIFFRPSDRLVMTCTELKVNETSYGPCQLELRENAMKIRPESGAEVQHTTLEDIKKLEGQATQVLIPREAMGYGDIYLLAMIGSFLGWQAVLFTVVAARSSAASLAWCPASLARRNGAARSPLARTSQAER
;
A
#
# COMPACT_ATOMS: atom_id res chain seq x y z
N MET A 1 33.72 -15.71 -32.11
CA MET A 1 33.29 -15.76 -30.70
C MET A 1 33.70 -17.12 -30.13
N THR A 2 34.44 -17.15 -29.04
CA THR A 2 34.82 -18.41 -28.37
C THR A 2 33.54 -19.06 -27.78
N ARG A 3 33.51 -20.40 -27.68
CA ARG A 3 32.38 -21.15 -27.08
C ARG A 3 31.99 -20.61 -25.69
N ILE A 4 33.00 -20.15 -24.95
CA ILE A 4 32.82 -19.54 -23.61
C ILE A 4 32.01 -18.24 -23.71
N ALA A 5 32.35 -17.34 -24.63
CA ALA A 5 31.62 -16.07 -24.79
C ALA A 5 30.15 -16.27 -25.21
N VAL A 6 29.84 -17.28 -25.99
CA VAL A 6 28.47 -17.65 -26.34
C VAL A 6 27.72 -18.17 -25.13
N LEU A 7 28.33 -19.05 -24.33
CA LEU A 7 27.71 -19.58 -23.12
C LEU A 7 27.45 -18.48 -22.10
N GLU A 8 28.39 -17.58 -21.89
CA GLU A 8 28.22 -16.41 -21.02
C GLU A 8 27.05 -15.54 -21.48
N PHE A 9 27.00 -15.22 -22.78
CA PHE A 9 25.88 -14.43 -23.32
C PHE A 9 24.53 -15.12 -23.08
N LEU A 10 24.46 -16.44 -23.27
CA LEU A 10 23.22 -17.20 -23.03
C LEU A 10 22.80 -17.18 -21.55
N ILE A 11 23.77 -17.30 -20.62
CA ILE A 11 23.48 -17.19 -19.18
C ILE A 11 22.91 -15.84 -18.84
N HIS A 12 23.49 -14.75 -19.33
CA HIS A 12 23.00 -13.40 -19.08
C HIS A 12 21.57 -13.21 -19.59
N LEU A 13 21.29 -13.71 -20.79
CA LEU A 13 19.96 -13.69 -21.39
C LEU A 13 18.96 -14.51 -20.57
N LEU A 14 19.36 -15.70 -20.15
CA LEU A 14 18.53 -16.58 -19.33
C LEU A 14 18.15 -15.92 -18.00
N ILE A 15 19.09 -15.30 -17.29
CA ILE A 15 18.82 -14.61 -16.03
C ILE A 15 17.84 -13.45 -16.22
N PHE A 16 18.04 -12.65 -17.26
CA PHE A 16 17.13 -11.56 -17.59
C PHE A 16 15.69 -12.06 -17.85
N PHE A 17 15.55 -13.09 -18.69
CA PHE A 17 14.23 -13.65 -18.99
C PHE A 17 13.61 -14.43 -17.82
N LEU A 18 14.43 -15.03 -16.94
CA LEU A 18 13.96 -15.58 -15.68
C LEU A 18 13.32 -14.49 -14.82
N GLY A 19 14.02 -13.35 -14.64
CA GLY A 19 13.48 -12.20 -13.91
C GLY A 19 12.21 -11.65 -14.55
N ALA A 20 12.17 -11.50 -15.88
CA ALA A 20 10.98 -11.09 -16.60
C ALA A 20 9.81 -12.06 -16.43
N GLY A 21 10.07 -13.38 -16.38
CA GLY A 21 9.10 -14.42 -16.08
C GLY A 21 8.51 -14.31 -14.68
N ILE A 22 9.36 -14.06 -13.68
CA ILE A 22 8.91 -13.72 -12.32
C ILE A 22 8.08 -12.46 -12.34
N GLY A 23 8.50 -11.40 -13.06
CA GLY A 23 7.73 -10.16 -13.23
C GLY A 23 6.33 -10.39 -13.80
N SER A 24 6.18 -11.29 -14.77
CA SER A 24 4.89 -11.69 -15.30
C SER A 24 4.01 -12.36 -14.23
N PHE A 25 4.59 -13.19 -13.37
CA PHE A 25 3.89 -13.76 -12.21
C PHE A 25 3.53 -12.67 -11.18
N LEU A 26 4.43 -11.73 -10.90
CA LEU A 26 4.16 -10.61 -10.00
C LEU A 26 2.96 -9.78 -10.46
N ASN A 27 2.75 -9.59 -11.74
CA ASN A 27 1.54 -8.93 -12.27
C ASN A 27 0.26 -9.66 -11.85
N VAL A 28 0.26 -10.99 -11.74
CA VAL A 28 -0.87 -11.77 -11.23
C VAL A 28 -1.05 -11.54 -9.73
N VAL A 29 0.04 -11.52 -8.96
CA VAL A 29 0.02 -11.25 -7.50
C VAL A 29 -0.52 -9.84 -7.24
N ILE A 30 0.01 -8.82 -7.93
CA ILE A 30 -0.40 -7.41 -7.80
C ILE A 30 -1.89 -7.23 -8.08
N TYR A 31 -2.43 -7.95 -9.06
CA TYR A 31 -3.85 -7.86 -9.39
C TYR A 31 -4.76 -8.64 -8.43
N ARG A 32 -4.37 -9.86 -8.02
CA ARG A 32 -5.26 -10.77 -7.31
C ARG A 32 -5.21 -10.62 -5.80
N LEU A 33 -4.01 -10.41 -5.24
CA LEU A 33 -3.83 -10.41 -3.79
C LEU A 33 -4.67 -9.34 -3.07
N PRO A 34 -4.71 -8.07 -3.53
CA PRO A 34 -5.53 -7.04 -2.90
C PRO A 34 -7.04 -7.30 -2.97
N LEU A 35 -7.47 -8.07 -3.98
CA LEU A 35 -8.88 -8.43 -4.18
C LEU A 35 -9.29 -9.70 -3.42
N GLY A 36 -8.41 -10.30 -2.62
CA GLY A 36 -8.66 -11.57 -1.94
C GLY A 36 -8.84 -12.76 -2.88
N ILE A 37 -8.44 -12.62 -4.16
CA ILE A 37 -8.56 -13.68 -5.17
C ILE A 37 -7.34 -14.60 -5.06
N SER A 38 -7.56 -15.90 -5.08
CA SER A 38 -6.47 -16.87 -5.07
C SER A 38 -5.50 -16.66 -6.22
N VAL A 39 -4.20 -16.59 -5.90
CA VAL A 39 -3.13 -16.47 -6.91
C VAL A 39 -3.08 -17.73 -7.79
N ASN A 40 -3.41 -18.90 -7.24
CA ASN A 40 -3.33 -20.19 -7.91
C ASN A 40 -4.62 -20.62 -8.62
N ASN A 41 -5.75 -19.96 -8.38
CA ASN A 41 -7.03 -20.31 -8.99
C ASN A 41 -7.72 -19.07 -9.58
N PRO A 42 -7.95 -19.02 -10.90
CA PRO A 42 -7.60 -19.99 -11.93
C PRO A 42 -6.10 -20.08 -12.21
N LYS A 43 -5.60 -21.26 -12.57
CA LYS A 43 -4.17 -21.51 -12.84
C LYS A 43 -3.60 -20.68 -14.00
N ARG A 44 -4.44 -20.26 -14.94
CA ARG A 44 -4.02 -19.49 -16.12
C ARG A 44 -4.47 -18.04 -16.01
N SER A 45 -3.70 -17.16 -16.63
CA SER A 45 -4.08 -15.75 -16.82
C SER A 45 -5.28 -15.65 -17.76
N PHE A 46 -6.12 -14.67 -17.53
CA PHE A 46 -7.30 -14.37 -18.36
C PHE A 46 -7.41 -12.88 -18.61
N CYS A 47 -8.07 -12.50 -19.69
CA CYS A 47 -8.37 -11.10 -19.96
C CYS A 47 -9.49 -10.61 -19.02
N PRO A 48 -9.31 -9.52 -18.25
CA PRO A 48 -10.35 -9.02 -17.34
C PRO A 48 -11.64 -8.63 -18.08
N GLN A 49 -11.53 -8.17 -19.31
CA GLN A 49 -12.67 -7.69 -20.11
C GLN A 49 -13.49 -8.84 -20.71
N CYS A 50 -12.85 -9.72 -21.50
CA CYS A 50 -13.57 -10.78 -22.21
C CYS A 50 -13.55 -12.15 -21.50
N LYS A 51 -12.91 -12.25 -20.31
CA LYS A 51 -12.75 -13.46 -19.50
C LYS A 51 -12.08 -14.64 -20.21
N LYS A 52 -11.62 -14.47 -21.47
CA LYS A 52 -10.94 -15.52 -22.24
C LYS A 52 -9.58 -15.82 -21.62
N GLN A 53 -9.27 -17.11 -21.46
CA GLN A 53 -7.96 -17.55 -20.99
C GLN A 53 -6.87 -17.22 -22.01
N ILE A 54 -5.70 -16.79 -21.50
CA ILE A 54 -4.54 -16.45 -22.30
C ILE A 54 -3.69 -17.72 -22.50
N PRO A 55 -3.45 -18.17 -23.73
CA PRO A 55 -2.58 -19.32 -24.00
C PRO A 55 -1.14 -18.97 -23.61
N TRP A 56 -0.33 -19.98 -23.27
CA TRP A 56 1.03 -19.80 -22.75
C TRP A 56 1.95 -18.98 -23.70
N PHE A 57 1.84 -19.18 -25.03
CA PHE A 57 2.64 -18.45 -26.01
C PHE A 57 2.25 -16.96 -26.16
N GLN A 58 1.07 -16.58 -25.69
CA GLN A 58 0.64 -15.17 -25.57
C GLN A 58 0.90 -14.60 -24.18
N ASN A 59 1.59 -15.32 -23.33
CA ASN A 59 2.01 -14.91 -21.99
C ASN A 59 3.54 -14.95 -21.83
N LEU A 60 4.28 -14.92 -22.96
CA LEU A 60 5.74 -14.81 -22.92
C LEU A 60 6.12 -13.40 -22.46
N PRO A 61 6.91 -13.26 -21.39
CA PRO A 61 7.26 -11.97 -20.82
C PRO A 61 7.85 -11.03 -21.86
N LEU A 62 7.44 -9.75 -21.82
CA LEU A 62 7.84 -8.68 -22.74
C LEU A 62 7.42 -8.91 -24.18
N ILE A 63 7.71 -10.09 -24.74
CA ILE A 63 7.50 -10.44 -26.14
C ILE A 63 6.02 -10.37 -26.51
N SER A 64 5.15 -10.91 -25.66
CA SER A 64 3.71 -10.94 -25.94
C SER A 64 3.09 -9.55 -25.97
N TRP A 65 3.48 -8.69 -25.05
CA TRP A 65 2.98 -7.32 -25.01
C TRP A 65 3.41 -6.53 -26.25
N LEU A 66 4.68 -6.66 -26.67
CA LEU A 66 5.21 -6.02 -27.88
C LEU A 66 4.56 -6.56 -29.16
N SER A 67 4.45 -7.89 -29.30
CA SER A 67 3.87 -8.53 -30.51
C SER A 67 2.37 -8.23 -30.66
N LEU A 68 1.64 -8.16 -29.56
CA LEU A 68 0.22 -7.80 -29.53
C LEU A 68 -0.02 -6.28 -29.48
N ARG A 69 1.04 -5.47 -29.50
CA ARG A 69 0.99 -4.00 -29.43
C ARG A 69 0.14 -3.49 -28.27
N GLY A 70 0.29 -4.12 -27.10
CA GLY A 70 -0.42 -3.77 -25.87
C GLY A 70 -1.95 -4.00 -25.96
N LYS A 71 -2.43 -4.96 -26.76
CA LYS A 71 -3.86 -5.25 -26.90
C LYS A 71 -4.16 -6.74 -26.70
N CYS A 72 -5.33 -7.03 -26.14
CA CYS A 72 -5.80 -8.41 -26.03
C CYS A 72 -5.94 -9.06 -27.41
N ALA A 73 -5.45 -10.28 -27.60
CA ALA A 73 -5.54 -10.99 -28.87
C ALA A 73 -7.01 -11.26 -29.29
N ALA A 74 -7.91 -11.46 -28.31
CA ALA A 74 -9.31 -11.80 -28.57
C ALA A 74 -10.21 -10.56 -28.74
N CYS A 75 -10.29 -9.69 -27.74
CA CYS A 75 -11.23 -8.57 -27.73
C CYS A 75 -10.60 -7.22 -28.09
N LYS A 76 -9.29 -7.18 -28.35
CA LYS A 76 -8.52 -5.96 -28.69
C LYS A 76 -8.53 -4.87 -27.63
N SER A 77 -9.05 -5.14 -26.41
CA SER A 77 -8.97 -4.19 -25.29
C SER A 77 -7.51 -3.87 -24.95
N PRO A 78 -7.19 -2.63 -24.53
CA PRO A 78 -5.83 -2.24 -24.19
C PRO A 78 -5.34 -2.96 -22.94
N ILE A 79 -4.09 -3.45 -23.00
CA ILE A 79 -3.36 -3.99 -21.84
C ILE A 79 -2.49 -2.85 -21.31
N PRO A 80 -2.66 -2.43 -20.03
CA PRO A 80 -1.88 -1.33 -19.47
C PRO A 80 -0.37 -1.55 -19.61
N PHE A 81 0.37 -0.49 -19.92
CA PHE A 81 1.83 -0.50 -20.06
C PHE A 81 2.53 -1.00 -18.78
N ARG A 82 1.90 -0.84 -17.61
CA ARG A 82 2.39 -1.32 -16.33
C ARG A 82 2.79 -2.81 -16.37
N TYR A 83 2.03 -3.67 -17.06
CA TYR A 83 2.35 -5.10 -17.16
C TYR A 83 3.72 -5.32 -17.79
N PHE A 84 3.98 -4.66 -18.91
CA PHE A 84 5.29 -4.68 -19.56
C PHE A 84 6.38 -4.09 -18.68
N PHE A 85 6.08 -2.97 -17.99
CA PHE A 85 7.06 -2.29 -17.14
C PHE A 85 7.48 -3.13 -15.94
N VAL A 86 6.56 -3.82 -15.26
CA VAL A 86 6.87 -4.73 -14.14
C VAL A 86 7.76 -5.88 -14.61
N GLU A 87 7.46 -6.47 -15.77
CA GLU A 87 8.27 -7.55 -16.34
C GLU A 87 9.69 -7.07 -16.66
N LEU A 88 9.82 -5.92 -17.32
CA LEU A 88 11.11 -5.33 -17.67
C LEU A 88 11.91 -4.96 -16.42
N LEU A 89 11.27 -4.27 -15.46
CA LEU A 89 11.90 -3.85 -14.20
C LEU A 89 12.43 -5.06 -13.42
N THR A 90 11.62 -6.11 -13.30
CA THR A 90 12.02 -7.34 -12.58
C THR A 90 13.19 -8.02 -13.31
N GLY A 91 13.15 -8.12 -14.64
CA GLY A 91 14.24 -8.65 -15.45
C GLY A 91 15.54 -7.87 -15.25
N CYS A 92 15.48 -6.54 -15.31
CA CYS A 92 16.64 -5.67 -15.10
C CYS A 92 17.22 -5.79 -13.68
N ILE A 93 16.38 -5.83 -12.65
CA ILE A 93 16.81 -5.93 -11.25
C ILE A 93 17.45 -7.30 -10.98
N PHE A 94 16.84 -8.39 -11.44
CA PHE A 94 17.41 -9.74 -11.31
C PHE A 94 18.77 -9.83 -11.99
N TYR A 95 18.87 -9.28 -13.18
CA TYR A 95 20.12 -9.21 -13.92
C TYR A 95 21.17 -8.36 -13.19
N ALA A 96 20.82 -7.20 -12.68
CA ALA A 96 21.73 -6.32 -11.92
C ALA A 96 22.25 -7.00 -10.64
N ILE A 97 21.37 -7.69 -9.89
CA ILE A 97 21.76 -8.47 -8.71
C ILE A 97 22.75 -9.57 -9.12
N PHE A 98 22.46 -10.31 -10.18
CA PHE A 98 23.35 -11.37 -10.69
C PHE A 98 24.73 -10.82 -11.04
N ILE A 99 24.81 -9.70 -11.79
CA ILE A 99 26.09 -9.09 -12.16
C ILE A 99 26.86 -8.61 -10.93
N LYS A 100 26.19 -8.03 -9.94
CA LYS A 100 26.83 -7.57 -8.69
C LYS A 100 27.54 -8.72 -7.97
N PHE A 101 26.91 -9.87 -7.86
CA PHE A 101 27.46 -11.02 -7.15
C PHE A 101 28.42 -11.86 -8.02
N ARG A 102 28.33 -11.80 -9.36
CA ARG A 102 29.26 -12.47 -10.27
C ARG A 102 30.71 -11.97 -10.14
N GLY A 103 30.92 -10.68 -9.85
CA GLY A 103 32.26 -10.10 -9.69
C GLY A 103 33.03 -10.63 -8.48
N SER A 104 32.37 -11.32 -7.55
CA SER A 104 32.96 -11.94 -6.36
C SER A 104 33.29 -13.40 -6.55
N TRP A 105 33.56 -13.85 -7.80
CA TRP A 105 33.88 -15.22 -8.17
C TRP A 105 35.27 -15.65 -7.65
N ASP A 106 35.44 -15.69 -6.36
CA ASP A 106 36.45 -16.51 -5.75
C ASP A 106 35.79 -17.88 -5.47
N TYR A 107 36.01 -18.83 -6.33
CA TYR A 107 35.74 -20.29 -6.42
C TYR A 107 34.92 -21.01 -5.31
N ARG A 108 34.18 -20.31 -4.45
CA ARG A 108 33.26 -20.89 -3.46
C ARG A 108 31.82 -20.78 -3.95
N LEU A 109 31.17 -21.91 -4.07
CA LEU A 109 29.80 -22.10 -4.58
C LEU A 109 28.68 -21.43 -3.70
N ASP A 110 29.04 -20.73 -2.62
CA ASP A 110 28.11 -20.30 -1.56
C ASP A 110 27.34 -19.01 -1.87
N TRP A 111 27.70 -18.27 -2.93
CA TRP A 111 27.02 -17.00 -3.28
C TRP A 111 25.68 -17.17 -4.00
N GLY A 112 25.37 -18.38 -4.48
CA GLY A 112 24.09 -18.68 -5.13
C GLY A 112 22.91 -18.43 -4.22
N ASP A 113 23.03 -18.75 -2.95
CA ASP A 113 21.98 -18.57 -1.96
C ASP A 113 21.70 -17.08 -1.69
N MET A 114 22.75 -16.25 -1.65
CA MET A 114 22.60 -14.79 -1.54
C MET A 114 21.85 -14.18 -2.73
N VAL A 115 22.19 -14.58 -3.95
CA VAL A 115 21.51 -14.09 -5.17
C VAL A 115 20.03 -14.44 -5.12
N ILE A 116 19.67 -15.65 -4.74
CA ILE A 116 18.28 -16.10 -4.63
C ILE A 116 17.54 -15.30 -3.56
N LEU A 117 18.15 -15.08 -2.39
CA LEU A 117 17.55 -14.27 -1.32
C LEU A 117 17.27 -12.83 -1.76
N TYR A 118 18.22 -12.20 -2.46
CA TYR A 118 18.02 -10.85 -3.00
C TYR A 118 17.00 -10.81 -4.15
N TRP A 119 16.89 -11.87 -4.96
CA TRP A 119 15.84 -11.97 -5.97
C TRP A 119 14.44 -12.05 -5.33
N ILE A 120 14.29 -12.89 -4.28
CA ILE A 120 13.03 -12.97 -3.53
C ILE A 120 12.71 -11.62 -2.90
N PHE A 121 13.68 -10.98 -2.25
CA PHE A 121 13.50 -9.65 -1.65
C PHE A 121 13.06 -8.60 -2.68
N ALA A 122 13.75 -8.52 -3.82
CA ALA A 122 13.38 -7.60 -4.90
C ALA A 122 11.98 -7.87 -5.45
N ALA A 123 11.61 -9.14 -5.63
CA ALA A 123 10.27 -9.52 -6.08
C ALA A 123 9.18 -9.07 -5.09
N LEU A 124 9.40 -9.25 -3.79
CA LEU A 124 8.48 -8.82 -2.73
C LEU A 124 8.36 -7.29 -2.69
N LEU A 125 9.47 -6.56 -2.82
CA LEU A 125 9.46 -5.09 -2.88
C LEU A 125 8.72 -4.58 -4.12
N ILE A 126 8.95 -5.17 -5.28
CA ILE A 126 8.24 -4.79 -6.51
C ILE A 126 6.74 -5.04 -6.34
N ALA A 127 6.34 -6.24 -5.89
CA ALA A 127 4.93 -6.55 -5.68
C ALA A 127 4.28 -5.59 -4.68
N GLY A 128 4.89 -5.38 -3.50
CA GLY A 128 4.41 -4.47 -2.47
C GLY A 128 4.27 -3.03 -2.99
N THR A 129 5.28 -2.53 -3.70
CA THR A 129 5.27 -1.16 -4.26
C THR A 129 4.12 -0.96 -5.25
N PHE A 130 3.90 -1.89 -6.18
CA PHE A 130 2.83 -1.74 -7.17
C PHE A 130 1.43 -1.96 -6.57
N ILE A 131 1.30 -2.78 -5.53
CA ILE A 131 0.05 -2.91 -4.78
C ILE A 131 -0.24 -1.61 -4.02
N ASP A 132 0.75 -1.04 -3.36
CA ASP A 132 0.59 0.21 -2.62
C ASP A 132 0.23 1.38 -3.54
N ILE A 133 0.85 1.50 -4.71
CA ILE A 133 0.50 2.52 -5.72
C ILE A 133 -0.95 2.39 -6.20
N ASP A 134 -1.47 1.18 -6.34
CA ASP A 134 -2.82 0.96 -6.87
C ASP A 134 -3.91 1.03 -5.80
N HIS A 135 -3.63 0.53 -4.60
CA HIS A 135 -4.64 0.26 -3.56
C HIS A 135 -4.37 0.96 -2.23
N TYR A 136 -3.19 1.59 -2.05
CA TYR A 136 -2.75 2.22 -0.80
C TYR A 136 -2.75 1.24 0.40
N ILE A 137 -2.47 -0.04 0.13
CA ILE A 137 -2.37 -1.09 1.15
C ILE A 137 -1.10 -1.91 0.94
N LEU A 138 -0.55 -2.42 2.04
CA LEU A 138 0.54 -3.39 2.03
C LEU A 138 0.03 -4.72 2.58
N PRO A 139 -0.18 -5.74 1.74
CA PRO A 139 -0.66 -7.04 2.17
C PRO A 139 0.29 -7.71 3.17
N HIS A 140 -0.28 -8.28 4.22
CA HIS A 140 0.46 -8.97 5.26
C HIS A 140 1.23 -10.18 4.75
N GLU A 141 0.72 -10.85 3.74
CA GLU A 141 1.36 -11.99 3.09
C GLU A 141 2.73 -11.64 2.51
N ILE A 142 2.85 -10.43 1.94
CA ILE A 142 4.12 -9.93 1.39
C ILE A 142 5.07 -9.56 2.53
N THR A 143 4.61 -8.77 3.50
CA THR A 143 5.47 -8.22 4.55
C THR A 143 5.89 -9.27 5.56
N PHE A 144 4.98 -10.09 6.09
CA PHE A 144 5.32 -11.18 7.01
C PHE A 144 6.01 -12.34 6.30
N GLY A 145 5.56 -12.68 5.08
CA GLY A 145 6.25 -13.69 4.27
C GLY A 145 7.70 -13.28 4.01
N GLY A 146 7.91 -12.03 3.63
CA GLY A 146 9.26 -11.49 3.42
C GLY A 146 10.09 -11.44 4.69
N LEU A 147 9.52 -11.00 5.81
CA LEU A 147 10.19 -11.02 7.12
C LEU A 147 10.67 -12.43 7.48
N ALA A 148 9.81 -13.43 7.32
CA ALA A 148 10.17 -14.83 7.58
C ALA A 148 11.31 -15.31 6.67
N VAL A 149 11.25 -14.98 5.36
CA VAL A 149 12.33 -15.32 4.42
C VAL A 149 13.64 -14.63 4.79
N GLY A 150 13.61 -13.36 5.21
CA GLY A 150 14.81 -12.63 5.65
C GLY A 150 15.47 -13.27 6.89
N LEU A 151 14.67 -13.66 7.89
CA LEU A 151 15.15 -14.32 9.10
C LEU A 151 15.70 -15.72 8.81
N ILE A 152 14.97 -16.52 8.03
CA ILE A 152 15.43 -17.87 7.64
C ILE A 152 16.68 -17.77 6.74
N GLY A 153 16.66 -16.82 5.79
CA GLY A 153 17.79 -16.56 4.90
C GLY A 153 19.07 -16.18 5.64
N SER A 154 18.97 -15.33 6.67
CA SER A 154 20.13 -14.93 7.51
C SER A 154 20.67 -16.07 8.37
N TRP A 155 19.86 -17.08 8.68
CA TRP A 155 20.33 -18.31 9.33
C TRP A 155 21.01 -19.24 8.34
N ILE A 156 20.51 -19.41 7.13
CA ILE A 156 21.10 -20.26 6.09
C ILE A 156 22.40 -19.62 5.60
N GLU A 157 22.35 -18.33 5.25
CA GLU A 157 23.43 -17.54 4.69
C GLU A 157 23.72 -16.30 5.58
N PRO A 158 24.55 -16.46 6.62
CA PRO A 158 24.85 -15.37 7.57
C PRO A 158 25.58 -14.19 6.91
N GLN A 159 26.24 -14.41 5.76
CA GLN A 159 26.88 -13.34 5.00
C GLN A 159 25.88 -12.29 4.48
N LEU A 160 24.58 -12.61 4.42
CA LEU A 160 23.52 -11.66 4.15
C LEU A 160 23.55 -10.47 5.13
N MET A 161 23.96 -10.71 6.38
CA MET A 161 24.15 -9.72 7.43
C MET A 161 25.61 -9.29 7.62
N GLY A 162 26.54 -9.75 6.77
CA GLY A 162 27.97 -9.54 6.93
C GLY A 162 28.61 -10.37 8.05
N GLU A 163 27.93 -11.42 8.52
CA GLU A 163 28.38 -12.31 9.58
C GLU A 163 28.82 -13.67 9.01
N PHE A 164 29.67 -14.39 9.76
CA PHE A 164 30.14 -15.73 9.37
C PHE A 164 29.50 -16.84 10.20
N ILE A 165 28.85 -16.49 11.30
CA ILE A 165 28.24 -17.44 12.24
C ILE A 165 26.74 -17.35 12.12
N ARG A 166 26.03 -18.45 11.90
CA ARG A 166 24.57 -18.52 11.70
C ARG A 166 23.79 -17.84 12.81
N SER A 167 24.15 -18.07 14.06
CA SER A 167 23.47 -17.42 15.21
C SER A 167 23.66 -15.90 15.22
N ARG A 168 24.83 -15.39 14.84
CA ARG A 168 25.09 -13.95 14.73
C ARG A 168 24.33 -13.33 13.54
N GLY A 169 24.30 -14.02 12.40
CA GLY A 169 23.51 -13.60 11.25
C GLY A 169 22.01 -13.45 11.60
N LEU A 170 21.45 -14.46 12.28
CA LEU A 170 20.05 -14.39 12.73
C LEU A 170 19.83 -13.25 13.74
N VAL A 171 20.71 -13.08 14.71
CA VAL A 171 20.62 -11.99 15.71
C VAL A 171 20.70 -10.61 15.02
N ALA A 172 21.61 -10.45 14.06
CA ALA A 172 21.73 -9.20 13.28
C ALA A 172 20.47 -8.91 12.45
N SER A 173 19.90 -9.94 11.83
CA SER A 173 18.65 -9.85 11.08
C SER A 173 17.47 -9.49 11.97
N LEU A 174 17.32 -10.14 13.12
CA LEU A 174 16.31 -9.80 14.12
C LEU A 174 16.48 -8.37 14.65
N ALA A 175 17.71 -7.97 14.95
CA ALA A 175 17.99 -6.59 15.36
C ALA A 175 17.59 -5.57 14.29
N GLY A 176 17.93 -5.85 13.02
CA GLY A 176 17.52 -5.02 11.88
C GLY A 176 16.00 -4.91 11.75
N ALA A 177 15.29 -6.03 11.87
CA ALA A 177 13.83 -6.07 11.84
C ALA A 177 13.21 -5.29 13.01
N CYS A 178 13.69 -5.48 14.24
CA CYS A 178 13.20 -4.77 15.40
C CYS A 178 13.47 -3.26 15.32
N ILE A 179 14.66 -2.86 14.86
CA ILE A 179 15.00 -1.45 14.66
C ILE A 179 14.10 -0.83 13.61
N GLY A 180 13.85 -1.53 12.47
CA GLY A 180 12.96 -1.08 11.42
C GLY A 180 11.54 -0.87 11.91
N ALA A 181 10.98 -1.86 12.59
CA ALA A 181 9.63 -1.79 13.18
C ALA A 181 9.53 -0.67 14.22
N THR A 182 10.47 -0.58 15.15
CA THR A 182 10.46 0.40 16.23
C THR A 182 10.61 1.82 15.70
N LEU A 183 11.47 2.04 14.72
CA LEU A 183 11.71 3.36 14.14
C LEU A 183 10.43 3.93 13.52
N ILE A 184 9.74 3.15 12.67
CA ILE A 184 8.47 3.59 12.07
C ILE A 184 7.38 3.71 13.13
N TRP A 185 7.31 2.78 14.10
CA TRP A 185 6.35 2.89 15.19
C TRP A 185 6.52 4.20 15.97
N VAL A 186 7.76 4.59 16.29
CA VAL A 186 8.07 5.86 16.97
C VAL A 186 7.66 7.05 16.09
N ILE A 187 7.98 7.03 14.79
CA ILE A 187 7.58 8.09 13.85
C ILE A 187 6.05 8.22 13.81
N ILE A 188 5.32 7.11 13.77
CA ILE A 188 3.85 7.12 13.81
C ILE A 188 3.35 7.72 15.12
N GLN A 189 3.91 7.36 16.29
CA GLN A 189 3.48 7.92 17.58
C GLN A 189 3.76 9.43 17.65
N LEU A 190 4.93 9.86 17.23
CA LEU A 190 5.27 11.30 17.16
C LEU A 190 4.37 12.05 16.19
N GLY A 191 4.09 11.46 15.02
CA GLY A 191 3.17 12.02 14.04
C GLY A 191 1.74 12.17 14.60
N LYS A 192 1.26 11.19 15.38
CA LYS A 192 -0.03 11.27 16.07
C LYS A 192 -0.07 12.35 17.12
N MET A 193 0.99 12.50 17.88
CA MET A 193 1.09 13.56 18.89
C MET A 193 1.09 14.95 18.25
N ALA A 194 1.78 15.11 17.10
CA ALA A 194 1.91 16.40 16.43
C ALA A 194 0.73 16.74 15.52
N PHE A 195 0.18 15.76 14.79
CA PHE A 195 -0.78 15.96 13.69
C PHE A 195 -2.01 15.05 13.73
N GLY A 196 -2.19 14.27 14.79
CA GLY A 196 -3.23 13.23 14.88
C GLY A 196 -4.67 13.73 14.88
N ARG A 197 -4.90 15.04 14.81
CA ARG A 197 -6.23 15.66 14.80
C ARG A 197 -6.23 16.88 13.88
N ILE A 198 -7.13 16.91 12.90
CA ILE A 198 -7.39 18.11 12.10
C ILE A 198 -8.46 18.91 12.80
N LYS A 199 -8.10 20.09 13.29
CA LYS A 199 -9.04 21.05 13.86
C LYS A 199 -9.38 22.09 12.80
N ARG A 200 -10.62 22.07 12.32
CA ARG A 200 -11.16 23.10 11.43
C ARG A 200 -12.11 23.99 12.21
N LYS A 201 -11.87 25.29 12.16
CA LYS A 201 -12.79 26.33 12.66
C LYS A 201 -13.37 27.04 11.46
N PHE A 202 -14.67 27.23 11.46
CA PHE A 202 -15.38 27.96 10.42
C PHE A 202 -15.71 29.39 10.93
N GLN A 203 -15.69 30.35 10.03
CA GLN A 203 -16.04 31.76 10.36
C GLN A 203 -17.53 31.91 10.58
N SER A 204 -18.33 31.12 9.89
CA SER A 204 -19.78 31.00 10.07
C SER A 204 -20.13 29.53 10.30
N PRO A 205 -21.27 29.22 10.99
CA PRO A 205 -21.73 27.85 11.11
C PRO A 205 -21.91 27.19 9.74
N GLU A 206 -21.25 26.07 9.50
CA GLU A 206 -21.33 25.30 8.25
C GLU A 206 -22.25 24.10 8.43
N ALA A 207 -23.11 23.89 7.43
CA ALA A 207 -23.99 22.73 7.41
C ALA A 207 -23.20 21.44 7.20
N TRP A 208 -23.55 20.41 7.94
CA TRP A 208 -23.01 19.08 7.81
C TRP A 208 -24.11 18.03 7.86
N THR A 209 -23.88 16.90 7.24
CA THR A 209 -24.80 15.76 7.24
C THR A 209 -24.05 14.45 7.28
N ILE A 210 -24.67 13.45 7.93
CA ILE A 210 -24.25 12.05 7.83
C ILE A 210 -25.38 11.31 7.15
N SER A 211 -25.06 10.73 6.00
CA SER A 211 -26.00 9.99 5.17
C SER A 211 -25.42 8.61 4.84
N GLN A 212 -26.29 7.62 4.76
CA GLN A 212 -25.95 6.30 4.26
C GLN A 212 -26.62 6.12 2.89
N PRO A 213 -25.87 6.18 1.78
CA PRO A 213 -26.45 6.17 0.43
C PRO A 213 -27.20 4.89 0.10
N LYS A 214 -26.71 3.72 0.62
CA LYS A 214 -27.30 2.39 0.50
C LYS A 214 -27.01 1.58 1.76
N GLU A 215 -27.83 0.58 2.05
CA GLU A 215 -27.65 -0.30 3.22
C GLU A 215 -26.30 -1.02 3.25
N ASP A 216 -25.72 -1.32 2.08
CA ASP A 216 -24.41 -2.01 1.94
C ASP A 216 -23.21 -1.04 1.82
N GLU A 217 -23.41 0.28 1.77
CA GLU A 217 -22.36 1.27 1.67
C GLU A 217 -22.07 1.91 3.04
N PRO A 218 -20.79 2.20 3.35
CA PRO A 218 -20.45 2.86 4.61
C PRO A 218 -21.05 4.28 4.66
N PRO A 219 -21.42 4.79 5.86
CA PRO A 219 -21.91 6.14 6.02
C PRO A 219 -20.91 7.18 5.49
N LEU A 220 -21.44 8.26 4.93
CA LEU A 220 -20.69 9.40 4.42
C LEU A 220 -20.92 10.60 5.34
N PHE A 221 -19.83 11.22 5.79
CA PHE A 221 -19.85 12.50 6.50
C PHE A 221 -19.50 13.62 5.52
N GLU A 222 -20.41 14.56 5.34
CA GLU A 222 -20.25 15.70 4.46
C GLU A 222 -20.26 17.01 5.25
N ILE A 223 -19.26 17.86 5.01
CA ILE A 223 -19.15 19.20 5.59
C ILE A 223 -18.39 20.14 4.66
N ALA A 224 -18.88 21.37 4.47
CA ALA A 224 -18.21 22.42 3.67
C ALA A 224 -17.77 21.95 2.28
N LYS A 225 -18.59 21.14 1.58
CA LYS A 225 -18.34 20.55 0.25
C LYS A 225 -17.24 19.46 0.21
N GLU A 226 -16.77 19.00 1.35
CA GLU A 226 -15.90 17.85 1.46
C GLU A 226 -16.70 16.65 2.00
N SER A 227 -16.42 15.46 1.45
CA SER A 227 -17.03 14.20 1.87
C SER A 227 -15.95 13.25 2.40
N PHE A 228 -16.22 12.63 3.53
CA PHE A 228 -15.35 11.65 4.19
C PHE A 228 -16.12 10.36 4.37
N THR A 229 -15.52 9.23 4.03
CA THR A 229 -16.14 7.93 4.34
C THR A 229 -15.96 7.60 5.82
N TRP A 230 -16.85 6.79 6.38
CA TRP A 230 -16.78 6.36 7.77
C TRP A 230 -15.43 5.71 8.12
N HIS A 231 -14.89 4.92 7.18
CA HIS A 231 -13.58 4.29 7.32
C HIS A 231 -12.40 5.28 7.27
N ASP A 232 -12.56 6.43 6.62
CA ASP A 232 -11.53 7.49 6.60
C ASP A 232 -11.47 8.28 7.92
N ILE A 233 -12.51 8.20 8.74
CA ILE A 233 -12.62 8.89 10.03
C ILE A 233 -12.29 7.96 11.18
N PHE A 234 -12.81 6.72 11.17
CA PHE A 234 -12.71 5.77 12.27
C PHE A 234 -11.81 4.59 11.89
N PHE A 235 -10.51 4.76 12.08
CA PHE A 235 -9.52 3.69 11.90
C PHE A 235 -9.39 2.78 13.13
N ARG A 236 -9.83 3.30 14.31
CA ARG A 236 -9.71 2.61 15.61
C ARG A 236 -10.96 2.82 16.44
N PRO A 237 -11.27 1.88 17.33
CA PRO A 237 -12.37 2.03 18.29
C PRO A 237 -12.22 3.26 19.22
N SER A 238 -10.99 3.79 19.35
CA SER A 238 -10.69 4.98 20.17
C SER A 238 -10.86 6.30 19.43
N ASP A 239 -11.01 6.28 18.10
CA ASP A 239 -11.12 7.49 17.30
C ASP A 239 -12.45 8.19 17.56
N ARG A 240 -12.40 9.52 17.56
CA ARG A 240 -13.52 10.37 17.91
C ARG A 240 -13.61 11.55 16.97
N LEU A 241 -14.73 11.67 16.29
CA LEU A 241 -15.10 12.89 15.57
C LEU A 241 -15.83 13.81 16.56
N VAL A 242 -15.26 14.97 16.82
CA VAL A 242 -15.83 15.93 17.78
C VAL A 242 -16.23 17.19 17.03
N MET A 243 -17.50 17.60 17.20
CA MET A 243 -18.05 18.78 16.57
C MET A 243 -18.66 19.70 17.62
N THR A 244 -18.42 21.00 17.46
CA THR A 244 -19.15 22.03 18.22
C THR A 244 -20.29 22.55 17.35
N CYS A 245 -21.48 22.11 17.66
CA CYS A 245 -22.69 22.42 16.89
C CYS A 245 -23.44 23.62 17.48
N THR A 246 -23.94 24.49 16.62
CA THR A 246 -24.92 25.53 16.99
C THR A 246 -26.34 24.98 16.93
N GLU A 247 -26.58 24.02 16.03
CA GLU A 247 -27.83 23.31 15.90
C GLU A 247 -27.52 21.85 15.52
N LEU A 248 -28.18 20.89 16.14
CA LEU A 248 -28.09 19.48 15.87
C LEU A 248 -29.47 18.87 15.74
N LYS A 249 -29.71 18.14 14.67
CA LYS A 249 -30.94 17.36 14.44
C LYS A 249 -30.61 15.88 14.38
N VAL A 250 -31.24 15.12 15.27
CA VAL A 250 -31.13 13.66 15.34
C VAL A 250 -32.52 13.11 15.08
N ASN A 251 -32.71 12.51 13.92
CA ASN A 251 -34.04 12.09 13.42
C ASN A 251 -35.02 13.28 13.47
N GLU A 252 -36.05 13.22 14.33
CA GLU A 252 -37.06 14.24 14.52
C GLU A 252 -36.75 15.20 15.69
N THR A 253 -35.71 14.91 16.48
CA THR A 253 -35.37 15.70 17.68
C THR A 253 -34.33 16.78 17.35
N SER A 254 -34.59 18.03 17.71
CA SER A 254 -33.66 19.14 17.55
C SER A 254 -33.02 19.52 18.88
N TYR A 255 -31.70 19.69 18.87
CA TYR A 255 -30.90 20.13 20.00
C TYR A 255 -30.29 21.49 19.66
N GLY A 256 -30.27 22.39 20.65
CA GLY A 256 -29.56 23.66 20.55
C GLY A 256 -28.03 23.51 20.60
N PRO A 257 -27.29 24.57 20.98
CA PRO A 257 -25.82 24.54 21.03
C PRO A 257 -25.32 23.40 21.90
N CYS A 258 -24.50 22.55 21.30
CA CYS A 258 -24.00 21.34 21.93
C CYS A 258 -22.64 20.89 21.35
N GLN A 259 -21.92 20.08 22.12
CA GLN A 259 -20.76 19.35 21.64
C GLN A 259 -21.17 17.89 21.30
N LEU A 260 -21.00 17.53 20.06
CA LEU A 260 -21.24 16.18 19.54
C LEU A 260 -19.93 15.42 19.45
N GLU A 261 -19.84 14.28 20.11
CA GLU A 261 -18.73 13.31 20.01
C GLU A 261 -19.29 12.04 19.36
N LEU A 262 -18.79 11.72 18.16
CA LEU A 262 -19.11 10.50 17.44
C LEU A 262 -17.95 9.52 17.54
N ARG A 263 -18.26 8.25 17.75
CA ARG A 263 -17.39 7.09 17.63
C ARG A 263 -17.94 6.16 16.56
N GLU A 264 -17.22 5.13 16.23
CA GLU A 264 -17.64 4.18 15.20
C GLU A 264 -19.10 3.72 15.34
N ASN A 265 -19.53 3.34 16.56
CA ASN A 265 -20.87 2.80 16.83
C ASN A 265 -21.64 3.57 17.91
N ALA A 266 -21.16 4.70 18.39
CA ALA A 266 -21.76 5.42 19.49
C ALA A 266 -21.71 6.92 19.30
N MET A 267 -22.74 7.59 19.77
CA MET A 267 -22.87 9.04 19.80
C MET A 267 -23.02 9.54 21.24
N LYS A 268 -22.38 10.66 21.52
CA LYS A 268 -22.49 11.35 22.81
C LYS A 268 -22.76 12.84 22.58
N ILE A 269 -23.87 13.35 23.10
CA ILE A 269 -24.24 14.71 23.01
C ILE A 269 -24.05 15.39 24.40
N ARG A 270 -23.32 16.50 24.42
CA ARG A 270 -23.10 17.31 25.60
C ARG A 270 -23.72 18.69 25.33
N PRO A 271 -24.92 19.01 25.85
CA PRO A 271 -25.52 20.32 25.72
C PRO A 271 -24.70 21.38 26.48
N GLU A 272 -24.57 22.58 25.92
CA GLU A 272 -23.93 23.70 26.65
C GLU A 272 -24.73 24.17 27.86
N SER A 273 -26.03 23.87 27.91
CA SER A 273 -26.94 24.21 29.01
C SER A 273 -26.70 23.42 30.32
N GLY A 274 -25.71 22.51 30.33
CA GLY A 274 -25.40 21.67 31.50
C GLY A 274 -26.41 20.54 31.74
N ALA A 275 -27.31 20.27 30.80
CA ALA A 275 -28.20 19.11 30.84
C ALA A 275 -27.46 17.78 30.75
N GLU A 276 -28.13 16.70 31.12
CA GLU A 276 -27.58 15.37 31.18
C GLU A 276 -27.00 14.90 29.82
N VAL A 277 -25.85 14.26 29.87
CA VAL A 277 -25.13 13.80 28.68
C VAL A 277 -25.87 12.60 28.10
N GLN A 278 -26.38 12.75 26.87
CA GLN A 278 -27.05 11.66 26.17
C GLN A 278 -26.08 10.74 25.45
N HIS A 279 -26.22 9.42 25.66
CA HIS A 279 -25.51 8.37 24.97
C HIS A 279 -26.51 7.58 24.12
N THR A 280 -26.27 7.50 22.81
CA THR A 280 -27.14 6.79 21.87
C THR A 280 -26.28 5.93 20.95
N THR A 281 -26.74 4.74 20.60
CA THR A 281 -26.14 3.91 19.54
C THR A 281 -26.48 4.48 18.18
N LEU A 282 -25.56 4.39 17.22
CA LEU A 282 -25.78 4.91 15.86
C LEU A 282 -26.76 4.05 15.04
N GLU A 283 -27.01 2.81 15.45
CA GLU A 283 -27.92 1.88 14.76
C GLU A 283 -29.40 2.38 14.76
N ASP A 284 -29.77 3.20 15.74
CA ASP A 284 -31.12 3.77 15.88
C ASP A 284 -31.30 5.10 15.11
N ILE A 285 -30.24 5.58 14.45
CA ILE A 285 -30.24 6.92 13.85
C ILE A 285 -30.36 6.82 12.33
N LYS A 286 -31.49 7.27 11.79
CA LYS A 286 -31.76 7.30 10.35
C LYS A 286 -31.20 8.55 9.67
N LYS A 287 -31.17 9.68 10.38
CA LYS A 287 -30.71 10.96 9.85
C LYS A 287 -30.01 11.77 10.92
N LEU A 288 -28.81 12.25 10.59
CA LEU A 288 -28.03 13.09 11.49
C LEU A 288 -27.49 14.28 10.68
N GLU A 289 -27.94 15.47 11.03
CA GLU A 289 -27.59 16.71 10.37
C GLU A 289 -27.50 17.88 11.36
N GLY A 290 -26.79 18.94 10.99
CA GLY A 290 -26.68 20.11 11.84
C GLY A 290 -25.77 21.19 11.26
N GLN A 291 -25.50 22.19 12.10
CA GLN A 291 -24.55 23.26 11.79
C GLN A 291 -23.43 23.23 12.83
N ALA A 292 -22.19 23.32 12.38
CA ALA A 292 -21.02 23.29 13.23
C ALA A 292 -20.10 24.48 12.99
N THR A 293 -19.58 25.05 14.08
CA THR A 293 -18.54 26.10 14.05
C THR A 293 -17.14 25.55 14.11
N GLN A 294 -17.00 24.33 14.65
CA GLN A 294 -15.69 23.65 14.73
C GLN A 294 -15.87 22.15 14.57
N VAL A 295 -14.95 21.56 13.83
CA VAL A 295 -14.86 20.10 13.65
C VAL A 295 -13.45 19.63 13.94
N LEU A 296 -13.33 18.56 14.68
CA LEU A 296 -12.10 17.85 15.01
C LEU A 296 -12.16 16.45 14.41
N ILE A 297 -11.49 16.26 13.28
CA ILE A 297 -11.47 14.99 12.56
C ILE A 297 -10.20 14.22 12.96
N PRO A 298 -10.30 12.97 13.44
CA PRO A 298 -9.12 12.14 13.65
C PRO A 298 -8.44 11.86 12.30
N ARG A 299 -7.13 11.83 12.29
CA ARG A 299 -6.35 11.50 11.10
C ARG A 299 -5.23 10.55 11.44
N GLU A 300 -5.07 9.52 10.64
CA GLU A 300 -3.86 8.71 10.70
C GLU A 300 -2.71 9.44 10.00
N ALA A 301 -1.55 9.43 10.67
CA ALA A 301 -0.34 10.04 10.11
C ALA A 301 0.34 9.12 9.09
N MET A 302 0.20 7.78 9.26
CA MET A 302 0.86 6.76 8.44
C MET A 302 0.26 5.38 8.73
N GLY A 303 0.17 4.51 7.72
CA GLY A 303 -0.35 3.15 7.86
C GLY A 303 0.56 2.21 8.68
N TYR A 304 -0.01 1.25 9.37
CA TYR A 304 0.76 0.21 10.10
C TYR A 304 1.50 -0.75 9.16
N GLY A 305 1.10 -0.84 7.91
CA GLY A 305 1.79 -1.64 6.89
C GLY A 305 3.26 -1.29 6.73
N ASP A 306 3.60 0.01 6.90
CA ASP A 306 4.96 0.51 6.80
C ASP A 306 5.88 -0.02 7.91
N ILE A 307 5.33 -0.33 9.12
CA ILE A 307 6.08 -0.96 10.20
C ILE A 307 6.60 -2.33 9.75
N TYR A 308 5.71 -3.13 9.16
CA TYR A 308 6.06 -4.48 8.71
C TYR A 308 6.97 -4.47 7.48
N LEU A 309 6.78 -3.49 6.58
CA LEU A 309 7.66 -3.31 5.42
C LEU A 309 9.09 -2.97 5.87
N LEU A 310 9.25 -2.04 6.81
CA LEU A 310 10.58 -1.66 7.26
C LEU A 310 11.22 -2.74 8.15
N ALA A 311 10.43 -3.52 8.89
CA ALA A 311 10.89 -4.73 9.56
C ALA A 311 11.42 -5.77 8.56
N MET A 312 10.70 -6.00 7.47
CA MET A 312 11.14 -6.87 6.37
C MET A 312 12.46 -6.36 5.75
N ILE A 313 12.55 -5.07 5.41
CA ILE A 313 13.80 -4.48 4.88
C ILE A 313 14.96 -4.68 5.85
N GLY A 314 14.73 -4.45 7.14
CA GLY A 314 15.73 -4.63 8.19
C GLY A 314 16.19 -6.08 8.34
N SER A 315 15.32 -7.06 8.12
CA SER A 315 15.66 -8.48 8.18
C SER A 315 16.56 -8.96 7.03
N PHE A 316 16.51 -8.30 5.87
CA PHE A 316 17.35 -8.62 4.70
C PHE A 316 18.64 -7.80 4.62
N LEU A 317 18.60 -6.54 5.03
CA LEU A 317 19.66 -5.58 4.78
C LEU A 317 20.30 -5.01 6.05
N GLY A 318 19.80 -5.40 7.23
CA GLY A 318 20.28 -4.91 8.51
C GLY A 318 19.84 -3.47 8.85
N TRP A 319 20.22 -3.01 10.03
CA TRP A 319 19.76 -1.73 10.58
C TRP A 319 20.27 -0.49 9.83
N GLN A 320 21.46 -0.57 9.21
CA GLN A 320 22.02 0.55 8.42
C GLN A 320 21.14 0.89 7.22
N ALA A 321 20.66 -0.15 6.53
CA ALA A 321 19.77 0.02 5.39
C ALA A 321 18.40 0.58 5.78
N VAL A 322 17.90 0.24 6.98
CA VAL A 322 16.69 0.85 7.55
C VAL A 322 16.84 2.36 7.66
N LEU A 323 17.93 2.84 8.26
CA LEU A 323 18.19 4.27 8.40
C LEU A 323 18.33 4.95 7.03
N PHE A 324 19.09 4.32 6.13
CA PHE A 324 19.22 4.83 4.75
C PHE A 324 17.87 4.94 4.04
N THR A 325 17.01 3.94 4.17
CA THR A 325 15.67 3.93 3.53
C THR A 325 14.81 5.09 4.02
N VAL A 326 14.80 5.37 5.33
CA VAL A 326 14.02 6.48 5.90
C VAL A 326 14.57 7.84 5.43
N VAL A 327 15.89 8.01 5.41
CA VAL A 327 16.51 9.25 4.91
C VAL A 327 16.27 9.44 3.42
N ALA A 328 16.42 8.38 2.62
CA ALA A 328 16.17 8.42 1.18
C ALA A 328 14.70 8.73 0.85
N ALA A 329 13.74 8.16 1.59
CA ALA A 329 12.32 8.46 1.43
C ALA A 329 12.01 9.94 1.68
N ARG A 330 12.62 10.56 2.70
CA ARG A 330 12.46 12.00 2.98
C ARG A 330 13.04 12.88 1.89
N SER A 331 14.22 12.57 1.37
CA SER A 331 14.86 13.35 0.29
C SER A 331 14.05 13.26 -1.01
N SER A 332 13.49 12.10 -1.33
CA SER A 332 12.62 11.92 -2.49
C SER A 332 11.31 12.70 -2.35
N ALA A 333 10.68 12.70 -1.18
CA ALA A 333 9.49 13.49 -0.90
C ALA A 333 9.77 15.01 -0.99
N ALA A 334 10.92 15.46 -0.50
CA ALA A 334 11.33 16.85 -0.61
C ALA A 334 11.58 17.28 -2.06
N SER A 335 12.21 16.43 -2.88
CA SER A 335 12.46 16.72 -4.31
C SER A 335 11.15 16.75 -5.13
N LEU A 336 10.17 15.91 -4.80
CA LEU A 336 8.83 15.94 -5.42
C LEU A 336 8.04 17.19 -5.01
N ALA A 337 8.18 17.67 -3.78
CA ALA A 337 7.57 18.92 -3.32
C ALA A 337 8.18 20.18 -4.00
N TRP A 338 9.42 20.09 -4.46
CA TRP A 338 10.09 21.16 -5.22
C TRP A 338 9.79 21.13 -6.72
N CYS A 339 9.15 20.08 -7.23
CA CYS A 339 8.68 20.08 -8.62
C CYS A 339 7.55 21.11 -8.74
N PRO A 340 7.66 22.11 -9.66
CA PRO A 340 6.77 23.27 -9.65
C PRO A 340 5.31 22.83 -9.75
N ALA A 341 4.50 23.38 -8.85
CA ALA A 341 3.06 23.09 -8.65
C ALA A 341 2.16 23.24 -9.91
N SER A 342 2.75 23.60 -11.06
CA SER A 342 2.06 23.70 -12.35
C SER A 342 1.61 22.34 -12.92
N LEU A 343 2.24 21.23 -12.54
CA LEU A 343 1.83 19.87 -12.96
C LEU A 343 0.80 19.24 -12.01
N ALA A 344 0.78 19.62 -10.74
CA ALA A 344 -0.14 19.07 -9.74
C ALA A 344 -1.59 19.58 -9.92
N ARG A 345 -1.80 20.76 -10.52
CA ARG A 345 -3.15 21.33 -10.73
C ARG A 345 -3.96 20.67 -11.87
N ARG A 346 -3.34 19.88 -12.73
CA ARG A 346 -4.05 19.19 -13.82
C ARG A 346 -4.64 17.83 -13.41
N ASN A 347 -4.22 17.23 -12.32
CA ASN A 347 -4.67 15.91 -11.85
C ASN A 347 -5.58 15.96 -10.62
N GLY A 348 -6.04 17.13 -10.19
CA GLY A 348 -6.94 17.34 -9.05
C GLY A 348 -8.39 16.92 -9.28
N ALA A 349 -8.69 16.19 -10.37
CA ALA A 349 -9.90 15.41 -10.54
C ALA A 349 -9.54 13.92 -10.44
N ALA A 350 -8.93 13.53 -9.34
CA ALA A 350 -8.67 12.13 -9.05
C ALA A 350 -9.99 11.41 -8.79
N ARG A 351 -10.45 10.74 -9.82
CA ARG A 351 -11.57 9.81 -9.81
C ARG A 351 -11.26 8.72 -8.78
N SER A 352 -12.11 8.60 -7.76
CA SER A 352 -12.08 7.44 -6.86
C SER A 352 -12.19 6.16 -7.69
N PRO A 353 -11.45 5.08 -7.37
CA PRO A 353 -11.50 3.82 -8.11
C PRO A 353 -12.89 3.18 -8.16
N LEU A 354 -13.77 3.52 -7.22
CA LEU A 354 -15.13 2.96 -7.08
C LEU A 354 -16.15 3.48 -8.09
N ALA A 355 -15.86 4.58 -8.82
CA ALA A 355 -16.79 5.11 -9.83
C ALA A 355 -16.78 4.34 -11.17
N ARG A 356 -15.94 3.32 -11.35
CA ARG A 356 -15.85 2.54 -12.61
C ARG A 356 -16.67 1.25 -12.66
N THR A 357 -17.26 0.82 -11.55
CA THR A 357 -18.04 -0.43 -11.53
C THR A 357 -19.52 -0.26 -11.83
N SER A 358 -20.08 0.95 -11.79
CA SER A 358 -21.51 1.18 -12.01
C SER A 358 -21.93 1.46 -13.47
N GLN A 359 -21.01 1.47 -14.45
CA GLN A 359 -21.33 1.64 -15.88
C GLN A 359 -21.26 0.35 -16.72
N ALA A 360 -21.10 -0.82 -16.11
CA ALA A 360 -21.03 -2.10 -16.82
C ALA A 360 -22.31 -2.95 -16.70
N GLU A 361 -23.38 -2.40 -16.10
CA GLU A 361 -24.70 -3.04 -16.01
C GLU A 361 -25.81 -2.16 -16.61
N ARG A 362 -25.62 -1.73 -17.86
CA ARG A 362 -26.71 -1.32 -18.76
C ARG A 362 -26.43 -1.77 -20.16
#